data_c4794a22e0d0dbf32e65569793c7d007
#
_entry.id   c4794a22e0d0dbf32e65569793c7d007
#
_cell.length_a   1.000
_cell.length_b   1.000
_cell.length_c   1.000
_cell.angle_alpha   90.00
_cell.angle_beta   90.00
_cell.angle_gamma   90.00
#
_symmetry.space_group_name_H-M   'P 1'
#
loop_
_entity.id
_entity.type
_entity.pdbx_description
1 polymer ?
#
loop_
_entity_poly.entity_id
_entity_poly.type
_entity_poly.pdbx_seq_one_letter_code
_entity_poly.pdbx_strand_id
1 'polypeptide(L)'
;MVRFGYKLHMVVDAVYELPVSFTLTPANEADTVQIETLLQKAGADHEETKPQAIIADKGYDSQANYQFIYGQCKSAPIIPIREREGEQMPDICNAKGTPLCSCGLEMAYWGRDGNYLKYRCPHALGKQACKSIFRCTASPYGYVLKLPIADHPRRHLPVPRETKKWQRLYRLRTAVERVNSRVKELLGLDKLTLRGIGKVTVEPYSAYW
;
A
#
# COMPACT_ATOMS: atom_id res chain seq x y z
N MET A 1 22.55 -13.44 20.28
CA MET A 1 21.60 -14.54 20.54
C MET A 1 20.74 -14.71 19.29
N VAL A 2 20.87 -15.81 18.56
CA VAL A 2 20.07 -16.08 17.36
C VAL A 2 18.71 -16.57 17.83
N ARG A 3 17.64 -15.83 17.54
CA ARG A 3 16.27 -16.26 17.81
C ARG A 3 15.77 -17.07 16.62
N PHE A 4 15.54 -18.34 16.81
CA PHE A 4 14.83 -19.18 15.86
C PHE A 4 13.33 -18.94 16.05
N GLY A 5 12.61 -18.73 14.95
CA GLY A 5 11.17 -18.52 15.00
C GLY A 5 10.58 -18.52 13.59
N TYR A 6 9.26 -18.47 13.53
CA TYR A 6 8.50 -18.37 12.29
C TYR A 6 7.74 -17.05 12.27
N LYS A 7 7.51 -16.53 11.06
CA LYS A 7 6.61 -15.41 10.81
C LYS A 7 5.33 -15.91 10.17
N LEU A 8 4.21 -15.51 10.70
CA LEU A 8 2.90 -15.70 10.06
C LEU A 8 2.59 -14.47 9.22
N HIS A 9 2.48 -14.66 7.91
CA HIS A 9 1.98 -13.66 6.98
C HIS A 9 0.53 -13.99 6.66
N MET A 10 -0.36 -13.02 6.73
CA MET A 10 -1.80 -13.24 6.61
C MET A 10 -2.44 -12.16 5.74
N VAL A 11 -3.34 -12.59 4.85
CA VAL A 11 -4.31 -11.73 4.17
C VAL A 11 -5.63 -11.82 4.92
N VAL A 12 -6.20 -10.68 5.22
CA VAL A 12 -7.44 -10.56 6.00
C VAL A 12 -8.43 -9.70 5.22
N ASP A 13 -9.69 -10.11 5.18
CA ASP A 13 -10.77 -9.22 4.79
C ASP A 13 -10.91 -8.12 5.84
N ALA A 14 -10.68 -6.87 5.41
CA ALA A 14 -10.63 -5.73 6.33
C ALA A 14 -12.01 -5.28 6.83
N VAL A 15 -13.10 -5.75 6.22
CA VAL A 15 -14.48 -5.42 6.59
C VAL A 15 -15.04 -6.46 7.56
N TYR A 16 -14.90 -7.74 7.21
CA TYR A 16 -15.43 -8.85 8.01
C TYR A 16 -14.43 -9.37 9.05
N GLU A 17 -13.16 -8.94 8.97
CA GLU A 17 -12.08 -9.39 9.85
C GLU A 17 -11.91 -10.91 9.85
N LEU A 18 -11.99 -11.50 8.68
CA LEU A 18 -11.78 -12.94 8.46
C LEU A 18 -10.44 -13.17 7.75
N PRO A 19 -9.69 -14.20 8.15
CA PRO A 19 -8.49 -14.60 7.41
C PRO A 19 -8.90 -15.17 6.05
N VAL A 20 -8.24 -14.69 4.98
CA VAL A 20 -8.48 -15.12 3.60
C VAL A 20 -7.39 -16.09 3.15
N SER A 21 -6.14 -15.78 3.50
CA SER A 21 -4.99 -16.61 3.15
C SER A 21 -3.86 -16.36 4.11
N PHE A 22 -3.00 -17.35 4.30
CA PHE A 22 -1.80 -17.19 5.11
C PHE A 22 -0.63 -18.04 4.61
N THR A 23 0.57 -17.66 5.02
CA THR A 23 1.79 -18.46 4.85
C THR A 23 2.71 -18.28 6.04
N LEU A 24 3.51 -19.30 6.30
CA LEU A 24 4.54 -19.29 7.33
C LEU A 24 5.91 -19.23 6.67
N THR A 25 6.77 -18.40 7.19
CA THR A 25 8.17 -18.32 6.75
C THR A 25 9.12 -18.37 7.95
N PRO A 26 10.38 -18.74 7.72
CA PRO A 26 11.42 -18.51 8.72
C PRO A 26 11.51 -17.04 9.12
N ALA A 27 11.84 -16.77 10.38
CA ALA A 27 11.83 -15.40 10.91
C ALA A 27 12.84 -14.45 10.25
N ASN A 28 13.83 -14.97 9.53
CA ASN A 28 14.85 -14.20 8.80
C ASN A 28 14.42 -13.79 7.39
N GLU A 29 13.31 -14.30 6.88
CA GLU A 29 12.81 -13.90 5.56
C GLU A 29 12.23 -12.49 5.58
N ALA A 30 12.42 -11.77 4.45
CA ALA A 30 11.91 -10.42 4.30
C ALA A 30 10.41 -10.42 3.99
N ASP A 31 9.66 -9.55 4.65
CA ASP A 31 8.20 -9.45 4.48
C ASP A 31 7.81 -9.01 3.05
N THR A 32 8.66 -8.18 2.43
CA THR A 32 8.38 -7.59 1.10
C THR A 32 8.14 -8.60 -0.01
N VAL A 33 8.81 -9.77 0.05
CA VAL A 33 8.69 -10.80 -1.01
C VAL A 33 7.47 -11.69 -0.83
N GLN A 34 6.81 -11.64 0.31
CA GLN A 34 5.69 -12.55 0.62
C GLN A 34 4.34 -12.09 0.06
N ILE A 35 4.20 -10.80 -0.30
CA ILE A 35 2.90 -10.24 -0.69
C ILE A 35 2.37 -10.88 -1.98
N GLU A 36 3.24 -11.13 -2.95
CA GLU A 36 2.86 -11.75 -4.23
C GLU A 36 2.33 -13.17 -4.00
N THR A 37 3.09 -14.00 -3.29
CA THR A 37 2.70 -15.38 -2.97
C THR A 37 1.37 -15.44 -2.21
N LEU A 38 1.19 -14.56 -1.23
CA LEU A 38 -0.03 -14.49 -0.43
C LEU A 38 -1.24 -14.09 -1.27
N LEU A 39 -1.09 -13.09 -2.14
CA LEU A 39 -2.20 -12.61 -2.97
C LEU A 39 -2.53 -13.57 -4.09
N GLN A 40 -1.54 -14.26 -4.66
CA GLN A 40 -1.77 -15.34 -5.64
C GLN A 40 -2.56 -16.49 -5.01
N LYS A 41 -2.17 -16.91 -3.79
CA LYS A 41 -2.89 -17.93 -3.04
C LYS A 41 -4.31 -17.50 -2.71
N ALA A 42 -4.50 -16.29 -2.19
CA ALA A 42 -5.82 -15.73 -1.92
C ALA A 42 -6.71 -15.66 -3.17
N GLY A 43 -6.12 -15.32 -4.34
CA GLY A 43 -6.82 -15.28 -5.62
C GLY A 43 -7.19 -16.66 -6.14
N ALA A 44 -6.37 -17.69 -5.91
CA ALA A 44 -6.67 -19.07 -6.28
C ALA A 44 -7.79 -19.67 -5.41
N ASP A 45 -7.77 -19.36 -4.12
CA ASP A 45 -8.79 -19.84 -3.18
C ASP A 45 -10.14 -19.11 -3.33
N HIS A 46 -10.13 -17.87 -3.91
CA HIS A 46 -11.29 -16.98 -4.02
C HIS A 46 -11.34 -16.29 -5.39
N GLU A 47 -11.47 -17.03 -6.47
CA GLU A 47 -11.39 -16.53 -7.87
C GLU A 47 -12.40 -15.42 -8.19
N GLU A 48 -13.57 -15.43 -7.58
CA GLU A 48 -14.62 -14.43 -7.80
C GLU A 48 -14.36 -13.11 -7.07
N THR A 49 -13.42 -13.10 -6.11
CA THR A 49 -13.19 -11.95 -5.23
C THR A 49 -12.09 -11.05 -5.80
N LYS A 50 -12.46 -9.87 -6.27
CA LYS A 50 -11.52 -8.85 -6.73
C LYS A 50 -11.47 -7.69 -5.73
N PRO A 51 -10.47 -7.62 -4.85
CA PRO A 51 -10.37 -6.54 -3.88
C PRO A 51 -10.16 -5.19 -4.57
N GLN A 52 -10.90 -4.16 -4.16
CA GLN A 52 -10.73 -2.81 -4.69
C GLN A 52 -9.41 -2.17 -4.24
N ALA A 53 -8.94 -2.53 -3.06
CA ALA A 53 -7.71 -2.02 -2.47
C ALA A 53 -7.00 -3.12 -1.68
N ILE A 54 -5.68 -3.10 -1.73
CA ILE A 54 -4.80 -3.96 -0.93
C ILE A 54 -4.01 -3.06 0.00
N ILE A 55 -4.20 -3.29 1.30
CA ILE A 55 -3.64 -2.48 2.37
C ILE A 55 -2.51 -3.26 3.02
N ALA A 56 -1.34 -2.66 3.11
CA ALA A 56 -0.20 -3.31 3.76
C ALA A 56 0.65 -2.30 4.54
N ASP A 57 1.49 -2.82 5.40
CA ASP A 57 2.43 -2.05 6.20
C ASP A 57 3.55 -1.44 5.37
N LYS A 58 4.23 -0.45 5.95
CA LYS A 58 5.43 0.18 5.40
C LYS A 58 6.55 -0.82 5.08
N GLY A 59 6.57 -1.97 5.77
CA GLY A 59 7.49 -3.08 5.48
C GLY A 59 7.36 -3.65 4.07
N TYR A 60 6.17 -3.55 3.46
CA TYR A 60 5.88 -4.03 2.11
C TYR A 60 6.14 -2.99 1.00
N ASP A 61 6.69 -1.82 1.33
CA ASP A 61 6.99 -0.76 0.37
C ASP A 61 8.14 -1.16 -0.56
N SER A 62 7.80 -1.69 -1.74
CA SER A 62 8.74 -2.00 -2.82
C SER A 62 8.09 -1.72 -4.18
N GLN A 63 8.88 -1.28 -5.15
CA GLN A 63 8.39 -1.01 -6.51
C GLN A 63 7.65 -2.23 -7.11
N ALA A 64 8.20 -3.44 -6.90
CA ALA A 64 7.61 -4.68 -7.38
C ALA A 64 6.20 -4.91 -6.82
N ASN A 65 6.00 -4.69 -5.51
CA ASN A 65 4.70 -4.86 -4.87
C ASN A 65 3.63 -3.91 -5.44
N TYR A 66 3.99 -2.65 -5.69
CA TYR A 66 3.05 -1.70 -6.33
C TYR A 66 2.71 -2.12 -7.76
N GLN A 67 3.71 -2.57 -8.53
CA GLN A 67 3.51 -3.05 -9.90
C GLN A 67 2.62 -4.29 -9.92
N PHE A 68 2.84 -5.24 -9.02
CA PHE A 68 2.04 -6.44 -8.89
C PHE A 68 0.59 -6.11 -8.50
N ILE A 69 0.39 -5.35 -7.44
CA ILE A 69 -0.95 -5.00 -6.94
C ILE A 69 -1.74 -4.21 -7.99
N TYR A 70 -1.13 -3.18 -8.57
CA TYR A 70 -1.82 -2.35 -9.56
C TYR A 70 -1.95 -3.03 -10.92
N GLY A 71 -0.88 -3.65 -11.39
CA GLY A 71 -0.79 -4.25 -12.72
C GLY A 71 -1.51 -5.58 -12.84
N GLN A 72 -1.31 -6.50 -11.91
CA GLN A 72 -1.87 -7.87 -11.96
C GLN A 72 -3.18 -7.98 -11.16
N CYS A 73 -3.19 -7.59 -9.89
CA CYS A 73 -4.41 -7.67 -9.08
C CYS A 73 -5.47 -6.62 -9.47
N LYS A 74 -5.13 -5.62 -10.27
CA LYS A 74 -6.02 -4.49 -10.65
C LYS A 74 -6.60 -3.74 -9.46
N SER A 75 -5.91 -3.78 -8.34
CA SER A 75 -6.31 -3.20 -7.06
C SER A 75 -5.54 -1.91 -6.77
N ALA A 76 -6.07 -1.06 -5.89
CA ALA A 76 -5.36 0.12 -5.42
C ALA A 76 -4.40 -0.26 -4.29
N PRO A 77 -3.08 -0.07 -4.43
CA PRO A 77 -2.14 -0.29 -3.33
C PRO A 77 -2.25 0.83 -2.30
N ILE A 78 -2.47 0.46 -1.04
CA ILE A 78 -2.56 1.37 0.11
C ILE A 78 -1.42 1.03 1.06
N ILE A 79 -0.22 1.45 0.70
CA ILE A 79 1.03 1.18 1.41
C ILE A 79 1.73 2.52 1.70
N PRO A 80 2.14 2.80 2.95
CA PRO A 80 2.94 3.98 3.26
C PRO A 80 4.31 3.89 2.59
N ILE A 81 4.79 5.02 2.13
CA ILE A 81 6.11 5.10 1.53
C ILE A 81 7.21 5.06 2.62
N ARG A 82 8.26 4.31 2.36
CA ARG A 82 9.47 4.30 3.16
C ARG A 82 10.50 5.21 2.50
N GLU A 83 10.88 6.27 3.17
CA GLU A 83 11.99 7.11 2.73
C GLU A 83 13.28 6.30 2.77
N ARG A 84 14.06 6.38 1.70
CA ARG A 84 15.35 5.70 1.57
C ARG A 84 16.42 6.76 1.35
N GLU A 85 17.51 6.69 2.08
CA GLU A 85 18.67 7.55 1.84
C GLU A 85 19.17 7.37 0.40
N GLY A 86 19.47 8.50 -0.27
CA GLY A 86 19.96 8.50 -1.65
C GLY A 86 18.91 8.18 -2.73
N GLU A 87 17.62 8.01 -2.37
CA GLU A 87 16.58 7.82 -3.38
C GLU A 87 16.36 9.12 -4.15
N GLN A 88 16.75 9.11 -5.45
CA GLN A 88 16.52 10.23 -6.33
C GLN A 88 15.03 10.43 -6.55
N MET A 89 14.57 11.64 -6.28
CA MET A 89 13.21 12.04 -6.53
C MET A 89 13.08 12.56 -7.96
N PRO A 90 11.96 12.29 -8.66
CA PRO A 90 11.64 13.07 -9.84
C PRO A 90 11.63 14.56 -9.46
N ASP A 91 12.34 15.39 -10.21
CA ASP A 91 12.52 16.84 -9.94
C ASP A 91 11.20 17.60 -9.72
N ILE A 92 10.10 17.03 -10.20
CA ILE A 92 8.77 17.62 -10.16
C ILE A 92 7.90 17.16 -8.98
N CYS A 93 8.37 16.26 -8.10
CA CYS A 93 7.57 15.71 -7.02
C CYS A 93 8.28 15.81 -5.67
N ASN A 94 7.49 15.95 -4.59
CA ASN A 94 8.00 15.80 -3.23
C ASN A 94 8.14 14.31 -2.82
N ALA A 95 8.66 14.06 -1.62
CA ALA A 95 8.87 12.72 -1.08
C ALA A 95 7.61 11.83 -1.05
N LYS A 96 6.42 12.42 -0.98
CA LYS A 96 5.13 11.71 -0.99
C LYS A 96 4.62 11.37 -2.38
N GLY A 97 5.28 11.89 -3.44
CA GLY A 97 4.83 11.76 -4.82
C GLY A 97 3.84 12.86 -5.26
N THR A 98 3.64 13.89 -4.44
CA THR A 98 2.84 15.05 -4.81
C THR A 98 3.67 15.97 -5.71
N PRO A 99 3.18 16.34 -6.91
CA PRO A 99 3.93 17.20 -7.80
C PRO A 99 4.05 18.64 -7.27
N LEU A 100 5.17 19.25 -7.58
CA LEU A 100 5.43 20.65 -7.31
C LEU A 100 5.19 21.46 -8.58
N CYS A 101 4.61 22.65 -8.45
CA CYS A 101 4.55 23.58 -9.57
C CYS A 101 5.91 24.29 -9.76
N SER A 102 6.07 25.03 -10.84
CA SER A 102 7.29 25.80 -11.13
C SER A 102 7.70 26.80 -10.04
N CYS A 103 6.78 27.12 -9.13
CA CYS A 103 7.02 27.98 -7.97
C CYS A 103 7.29 27.20 -6.68
N GLY A 104 7.51 25.88 -6.75
CA GLY A 104 7.78 25.02 -5.60
C GLY A 104 6.58 24.73 -4.70
N LEU A 105 5.34 25.13 -5.09
CA LEU A 105 4.15 24.82 -4.29
C LEU A 105 3.64 23.42 -4.59
N GLU A 106 3.23 22.70 -3.56
CA GLU A 106 2.57 21.39 -3.71
C GLU A 106 1.25 21.54 -4.46
N MET A 107 1.12 20.86 -5.60
CA MET A 107 -0.09 20.91 -6.40
C MET A 107 -1.23 20.15 -5.74
N ALA A 108 -2.44 20.65 -5.86
CA ALA A 108 -3.62 20.00 -5.28
C ALA A 108 -4.14 18.89 -6.18
N TYR A 109 -4.31 17.70 -5.61
CA TYR A 109 -4.99 16.61 -6.31
C TYR A 109 -6.40 17.02 -6.73
N TRP A 110 -6.72 16.86 -8.00
CA TRP A 110 -7.97 17.30 -8.62
C TRP A 110 -8.82 16.15 -9.19
N GLY A 111 -8.32 14.94 -9.11
CA GLY A 111 -9.04 13.76 -9.58
C GLY A 111 -8.22 12.87 -10.48
N ARG A 112 -8.89 11.88 -11.05
CA ARG A 112 -8.31 10.90 -11.97
C ARG A 112 -8.95 11.03 -13.35
N ASP A 113 -8.14 10.83 -14.39
CA ASP A 113 -8.56 10.81 -15.77
C ASP A 113 -7.95 9.56 -16.44
N GLY A 114 -8.73 8.48 -16.51
CA GLY A 114 -8.23 7.18 -16.96
C GLY A 114 -7.05 6.70 -16.09
N ASN A 115 -5.88 6.56 -16.70
CA ASN A 115 -4.64 6.15 -16.03
C ASN A 115 -3.76 7.32 -15.59
N TYR A 116 -4.29 8.56 -15.58
CA TYR A 116 -3.59 9.75 -15.16
C TYR A 116 -4.18 10.32 -13.87
N LEU A 117 -3.30 10.76 -12.97
CA LEU A 117 -3.65 11.62 -11.85
C LEU A 117 -3.63 13.07 -12.32
N LYS A 118 -4.68 13.83 -12.01
CA LYS A 118 -4.76 15.26 -12.32
C LYS A 118 -4.46 16.07 -11.08
N TYR A 119 -3.57 17.02 -11.23
CA TYR A 119 -3.22 17.98 -10.20
C TYR A 119 -3.43 19.39 -10.72
N ARG A 120 -3.84 20.29 -9.85
CA ARG A 120 -4.15 21.68 -10.19
C ARG A 120 -3.41 22.64 -9.28
N CYS A 121 -3.10 23.82 -9.82
CA CYS A 121 -2.42 24.88 -9.10
C CYS A 121 -3.17 25.25 -7.79
N PRO A 122 -2.51 25.18 -6.63
CA PRO A 122 -3.13 25.48 -5.35
C PRO A 122 -3.53 26.94 -5.21
N HIS A 123 -2.81 27.87 -5.86
CA HIS A 123 -3.14 29.28 -5.87
C HIS A 123 -4.46 29.55 -6.62
N ALA A 124 -4.65 28.94 -7.80
CA ALA A 124 -5.91 29.07 -8.54
C ALA A 124 -7.12 28.46 -7.84
N LEU A 125 -6.87 27.62 -6.82
CA LEU A 125 -7.89 27.04 -5.95
C LEU A 125 -8.12 27.84 -4.66
N GLY A 126 -7.42 28.96 -4.47
CA GLY A 126 -7.47 29.74 -3.25
C GLY A 126 -6.87 29.06 -2.00
N LYS A 127 -6.13 27.95 -2.17
CA LYS A 127 -5.54 27.19 -1.07
C LYS A 127 -4.23 27.76 -0.55
N GLN A 128 -3.45 28.36 -1.43
CA GLN A 128 -2.11 28.86 -1.10
C GLN A 128 -1.74 30.05 -1.98
N ALA A 129 -1.13 31.08 -1.41
CA ALA A 129 -0.65 32.25 -2.16
C ALA A 129 0.58 31.88 -2.99
N CYS A 130 0.59 32.28 -4.28
CA CYS A 130 1.74 32.14 -5.15
C CYS A 130 2.59 33.42 -5.09
N LYS A 131 3.88 33.26 -4.82
CA LYS A 131 4.85 34.37 -4.77
C LYS A 131 5.52 34.63 -6.12
N SER A 132 5.17 33.89 -7.19
CA SER A 132 5.78 34.08 -8.50
C SER A 132 5.33 35.37 -9.15
N ILE A 133 6.29 36.13 -9.66
CA ILE A 133 6.06 37.32 -10.45
C ILE A 133 5.53 36.96 -11.86
N PHE A 134 5.88 35.77 -12.34
CA PHE A 134 5.49 35.29 -13.66
C PHE A 134 4.29 34.36 -13.57
N ARG A 135 3.30 34.52 -14.44
CA ARG A 135 2.20 33.59 -14.58
C ARG A 135 2.65 32.28 -15.21
N CYS A 136 2.45 31.15 -14.54
CA CYS A 136 2.73 29.81 -15.07
C CYS A 136 1.81 29.45 -16.25
N THR A 137 0.66 30.11 -16.38
CA THR A 137 -0.35 29.89 -17.42
C THR A 137 -1.21 31.14 -17.58
N ALA A 138 -1.69 31.38 -18.79
CA ALA A 138 -2.64 32.46 -19.09
C ALA A 138 -4.08 32.09 -18.63
N SER A 139 -4.36 30.81 -18.36
CA SER A 139 -5.69 30.34 -17.97
C SER A 139 -6.05 30.75 -16.56
N PRO A 140 -7.24 31.35 -16.31
CA PRO A 140 -7.74 31.63 -14.97
C PRO A 140 -8.00 30.34 -14.17
N TYR A 141 -8.14 29.20 -14.84
CA TYR A 141 -8.27 27.88 -14.20
C TYR A 141 -6.99 27.46 -13.47
N GLY A 142 -5.83 28.04 -13.82
CA GLY A 142 -4.53 27.71 -13.29
C GLY A 142 -3.84 26.58 -14.01
N TYR A 143 -2.58 26.33 -13.65
CA TYR A 143 -1.78 25.26 -14.24
C TYR A 143 -2.32 23.88 -13.81
N VAL A 144 -2.40 22.97 -14.77
CA VAL A 144 -2.84 21.57 -14.56
C VAL A 144 -1.72 20.65 -15.02
N LEU A 145 -1.40 19.67 -14.19
CA LEU A 145 -0.45 18.61 -14.48
C LEU A 145 -1.17 17.26 -14.46
N LYS A 146 -0.88 16.41 -15.45
CA LYS A 146 -1.33 15.01 -15.49
C LYS A 146 -0.12 14.10 -15.32
N LEU A 147 -0.15 13.22 -14.34
CA LEU A 147 0.90 12.25 -14.07
C LEU A 147 0.39 10.84 -14.37
N PRO A 148 1.07 10.06 -15.22
CA PRO A 148 0.70 8.68 -15.47
C PRO A 148 0.98 7.82 -14.24
N ILE A 149 0.04 6.94 -13.89
CA ILE A 149 0.17 6.04 -12.73
C ILE A 149 1.23 4.97 -13.03
N ALA A 150 1.29 4.51 -14.28
CA ALA A 150 2.16 3.41 -14.69
C ALA A 150 3.66 3.73 -14.58
N ASP A 151 4.07 4.98 -14.78
CA ASP A 151 5.49 5.36 -14.80
C ASP A 151 6.16 5.18 -13.45
N HIS A 152 5.43 5.53 -12.38
CA HIS A 152 5.94 5.44 -11.01
C HIS A 152 4.85 4.93 -10.05
N PRO A 153 4.41 3.66 -10.17
CA PRO A 153 3.27 3.14 -9.40
C PRO A 153 3.49 3.15 -7.88
N ARG A 154 4.74 3.22 -7.42
CA ARG A 154 5.06 3.41 -6.00
C ARG A 154 4.74 4.83 -5.51
N ARG A 155 4.84 5.83 -6.39
CA ARG A 155 4.63 7.24 -6.03
C ARG A 155 3.29 7.77 -6.52
N HIS A 156 2.93 7.48 -7.76
CA HIS A 156 1.68 7.91 -8.38
C HIS A 156 0.61 6.83 -8.17
N LEU A 157 -0.08 6.87 -7.03
CA LEU A 157 -1.08 5.88 -6.66
C LEU A 157 -2.45 6.21 -7.22
N PRO A 158 -3.26 5.19 -7.59
CA PRO A 158 -4.67 5.39 -7.97
C PRO A 158 -5.49 6.14 -6.91
N VAL A 159 -5.08 5.99 -5.64
CA VAL A 159 -5.58 6.77 -4.50
C VAL A 159 -4.39 7.49 -3.88
N PRO A 160 -4.17 8.78 -4.15
CA PRO A 160 -3.01 9.52 -3.65
C PRO A 160 -2.99 9.62 -2.11
N ARG A 161 -1.78 9.52 -1.53
CA ARG A 161 -1.58 9.43 -0.06
C ARG A 161 -2.04 10.65 0.71
N GLU A 162 -2.03 11.83 0.10
CA GLU A 162 -2.49 13.08 0.68
C GLU A 162 -4.02 13.16 0.83
N THR A 163 -4.77 12.22 0.24
CA THR A 163 -6.22 12.25 0.25
C THR A 163 -6.83 11.66 1.51
N LYS A 164 -7.98 12.21 1.94
CA LYS A 164 -8.79 11.65 3.04
C LYS A 164 -9.25 10.21 2.73
N LYS A 165 -9.43 9.88 1.44
CA LYS A 165 -9.79 8.51 1.00
C LYS A 165 -8.68 7.53 1.34
N TRP A 166 -7.43 7.87 1.04
CA TRP A 166 -6.27 7.03 1.36
C TRP A 166 -6.14 6.82 2.87
N GLN A 167 -6.23 7.89 3.65
CA GLN A 167 -6.14 7.83 5.11
C GLN A 167 -7.23 6.93 5.72
N ARG A 168 -8.46 7.02 5.21
CA ARG A 168 -9.57 6.18 5.66
C ARG A 168 -9.33 4.70 5.35
N LEU A 169 -8.87 4.38 4.14
CA LEU A 169 -8.53 3.01 3.76
C LEU A 169 -7.38 2.47 4.61
N TYR A 170 -6.32 3.26 4.80
CA TYR A 170 -5.16 2.82 5.57
C TYR A 170 -5.49 2.51 7.04
N ARG A 171 -6.47 3.18 7.64
CA ARG A 171 -6.94 2.86 9.01
C ARG A 171 -7.47 1.43 9.14
N LEU A 172 -7.96 0.83 8.06
CA LEU A 172 -8.44 -0.55 8.07
C LEU A 172 -7.29 -1.57 8.25
N ARG A 173 -6.03 -1.15 8.15
CA ARG A 173 -4.86 -2.00 8.42
C ARG A 173 -4.93 -2.70 9.78
N THR A 174 -5.51 -2.05 10.78
CA THR A 174 -5.64 -2.62 12.13
C THR A 174 -6.51 -3.88 12.18
N ALA A 175 -7.27 -4.19 11.13
CA ALA A 175 -8.04 -5.43 11.05
C ALA A 175 -7.13 -6.66 11.13
N VAL A 176 -5.97 -6.65 10.42
CA VAL A 176 -5.02 -7.76 10.48
C VAL A 176 -4.40 -7.93 11.87
N GLU A 177 -4.18 -6.84 12.60
CA GLU A 177 -3.67 -6.89 13.98
C GLU A 177 -4.69 -7.54 14.93
N ARG A 178 -5.97 -7.17 14.79
CA ARG A 178 -7.06 -7.76 15.59
C ARG A 178 -7.27 -9.25 15.28
N VAL A 179 -7.23 -9.62 14.00
CA VAL A 179 -7.31 -11.05 13.61
C VAL A 179 -6.11 -11.81 14.14
N ASN A 180 -4.90 -11.27 14.00
CA ASN A 180 -3.68 -11.90 14.49
C ASN A 180 -3.70 -12.10 16.01
N SER A 181 -4.23 -11.14 16.78
CA SER A 181 -4.43 -11.28 18.23
C SER A 181 -5.39 -12.41 18.54
N ARG A 182 -6.56 -12.44 17.87
CA ARG A 182 -7.55 -13.52 18.06
C ARG A 182 -6.98 -14.90 17.72
N VAL A 183 -6.27 -15.01 16.62
CA VAL A 183 -5.62 -16.27 16.21
C VAL A 183 -4.60 -16.74 17.26
N LYS A 184 -3.79 -15.83 17.79
CA LYS A 184 -2.83 -16.16 18.85
C LYS A 184 -3.52 -16.62 20.15
N GLU A 185 -4.54 -15.89 20.58
CA GLU A 185 -5.27 -16.18 21.83
C GLU A 185 -6.09 -17.47 21.75
N LEU A 186 -6.85 -17.65 20.65
CA LEU A 186 -7.77 -18.77 20.50
C LEU A 186 -7.06 -20.06 20.10
N LEU A 187 -6.02 -19.97 19.28
CA LEU A 187 -5.31 -21.12 18.73
C LEU A 187 -3.96 -21.38 19.40
N GLY A 188 -3.57 -20.55 20.38
CA GLY A 188 -2.32 -20.73 21.11
C GLY A 188 -1.05 -20.65 20.25
N LEU A 189 -1.09 -19.97 19.10
CA LEU A 189 0.01 -19.93 18.14
C LEU A 189 1.28 -19.23 18.66
N ASP A 190 1.21 -18.54 19.78
CA ASP A 190 2.37 -17.97 20.50
C ASP A 190 3.09 -19.01 21.36
N LYS A 191 2.47 -20.18 21.62
CA LYS A 191 3.02 -21.28 22.46
C LYS A 191 3.38 -22.50 21.63
N LEU A 192 3.83 -22.32 20.39
CA LEU A 192 4.18 -23.41 19.49
C LEU A 192 5.25 -24.33 20.12
N THR A 193 4.88 -25.58 20.33
CA THR A 193 5.78 -26.64 20.82
C THR A 193 6.43 -27.43 19.70
N LEU A 194 5.86 -27.34 18.48
CA LEU A 194 6.34 -28.07 17.31
C LEU A 194 7.55 -27.39 16.65
N ARG A 195 8.48 -28.22 16.18
CA ARG A 195 9.63 -27.78 15.40
C ARG A 195 9.53 -28.27 13.96
N GLY A 196 9.93 -27.42 13.00
CA GLY A 196 9.89 -27.70 11.56
C GLY A 196 8.67 -27.10 10.89
N ILE A 197 8.92 -26.35 9.79
CA ILE A 197 7.92 -25.53 9.11
C ILE A 197 6.71 -26.35 8.65
N GLY A 198 6.93 -27.57 8.15
CA GLY A 198 5.84 -28.45 7.71
C GLY A 198 4.86 -28.82 8.82
N LYS A 199 5.35 -29.07 10.05
CA LYS A 199 4.50 -29.40 11.19
C LYS A 199 3.77 -28.16 11.71
N VAL A 200 4.47 -27.03 11.79
CA VAL A 200 3.91 -25.75 12.25
C VAL A 200 2.84 -25.23 11.26
N THR A 201 2.96 -25.53 9.96
CA THR A 201 1.97 -25.12 8.96
C THR A 201 0.63 -25.88 9.11
N VAL A 202 0.66 -27.12 9.55
CA VAL A 202 -0.57 -27.94 9.72
C VAL A 202 -1.40 -27.48 10.92
N GLU A 203 -0.77 -26.98 11.97
CA GLU A 203 -1.45 -26.55 13.20
C GLU A 203 -2.52 -25.45 12.95
N PRO A 204 -2.25 -24.38 12.20
CA PRO A 204 -3.27 -23.39 11.82
C PRO A 204 -4.40 -23.97 10.97
N TYR A 205 -4.12 -24.91 10.06
CA TYR A 205 -5.16 -25.53 9.23
C TYR A 205 -6.14 -26.39 10.03
N SER A 206 -5.66 -27.12 11.03
CA SER A 206 -6.51 -27.98 11.86
C SER A 206 -7.45 -27.19 12.77
N ALA A 207 -7.18 -25.93 13.00
CA ALA A 207 -7.96 -25.05 13.88
C ALA A 207 -9.09 -24.29 13.16
N TYR A 208 -9.17 -24.35 11.83
CA TYR A 208 -10.21 -23.69 11.02
C TYR A 208 -11.31 -24.65 10.52
N TRP A 209 -11.26 -25.96 10.89
CA TRP A 209 -12.26 -26.98 10.56
C TRP A 209 -12.87 -27.57 11.89
#